data_5a1662b4da381d8229b385a0398904f0
#
_entry.id   5a1662b4da381d8229b385a0398904f0
#
_cell.length_a   1.000
_cell.length_b   1.000
_cell.length_c   1.000
_cell.angle_alpha   90.00
_cell.angle_beta   90.00
_cell.angle_gamma   90.00
#
_symmetry.space_group_name_H-M   'P 1'
#
loop_
_entity.id
_entity.type
_entity.pdbx_description
1 polymer ?
#
loop_
_entity_poly.entity_id
_entity_poly.type
_entity_poly.pdbx_seq_one_letter_code
_entity_poly.pdbx_strand_id
1 'polypeptide(L)'
;KIDSDGLPYIENTGSFINNSRYVRVKGVTSPLYNYFDNNGNPKSEYTSSMPKVGSGSVNAPLLQGAFINGTGGVFGGGIGLVSASVNVGQPLRMFENISAASIQGVAAADYTSSLALLQNGDEYEFETLTLPGVTVQNGAIATTTAIGTVTQRGDAIAIIDTRDYGSTQTATITAASTIDSSYAATYWPWLQLLSAETGKLVWSPASTLIPGVYATNDRLGAEWFAPAGFNRGGVGGAVQTERKLSPSQRDALYIGKVNPIASFPGQGPTIFGQKTLQTKATALDRVNVRRLLIELKRTIGNIGEGLLFEQNTAATRGRFLNQTNPYLES
;
A
#
# COMPACT_ATOMS: atom_id res chain seq x y z
N LYS A 1 43.60 6.55 -1.97
CA LYS A 1 44.69 6.04 -1.14
C LYS A 1 44.61 4.53 -1.01
N ILE A 2 45.69 3.91 -0.60
CA ILE A 2 45.78 2.48 -0.32
C ILE A 2 45.87 2.34 1.20
N ASP A 3 45.07 1.47 1.80
CA ASP A 3 45.12 1.20 3.24
C ASP A 3 46.26 0.25 3.60
N SER A 4 46.43 -0.07 4.89
CA SER A 4 47.46 -1.00 5.37
C SER A 4 47.34 -2.40 4.80
N ASP A 5 46.16 -2.78 4.29
CA ASP A 5 45.87 -4.09 3.71
C ASP A 5 46.05 -4.11 2.17
N GLY A 6 46.58 -3.02 1.59
CA GLY A 6 46.82 -2.87 0.16
C GLY A 6 45.54 -2.59 -0.67
N LEU A 7 44.42 -2.30 -0.04
CA LEU A 7 43.17 -2.04 -0.73
C LEU A 7 42.94 -0.55 -1.01
N PRO A 8 42.48 -0.18 -2.22
CA PRO A 8 42.21 1.19 -2.53
C PRO A 8 40.98 1.70 -1.76
N TYR A 9 41.09 2.84 -1.11
CA TYR A 9 40.00 3.52 -0.47
C TYR A 9 39.93 5.01 -0.82
N ILE A 10 38.78 5.57 -0.72
CA ILE A 10 38.56 7.02 -0.87
C ILE A 10 38.82 7.68 0.47
N GLU A 11 39.77 8.60 0.47
CA GLU A 11 39.98 9.44 1.65
C GLU A 11 38.82 10.41 1.80
N ASN A 12 38.05 10.23 2.84
CA ASN A 12 36.97 11.15 3.14
C ASN A 12 37.52 12.38 3.86
N THR A 13 37.48 13.49 3.19
CA THR A 13 37.58 14.80 3.82
C THR A 13 36.18 15.24 4.19
N GLY A 14 35.69 14.88 5.37
CA GLY A 14 34.34 15.26 5.82
C GLY A 14 33.67 14.20 6.70
N SER A 15 32.37 14.31 6.82
CA SER A 15 31.54 13.57 7.78
C SER A 15 31.31 12.08 7.46
N PHE A 16 31.87 11.55 6.40
CA PHE A 16 31.69 10.13 6.04
C PHE A 16 32.75 9.28 6.68
N ILE A 17 32.39 8.49 7.65
CA ILE A 17 33.26 7.52 8.28
C ILE A 17 33.14 6.21 7.50
N ASN A 18 34.26 5.74 6.95
CA ASN A 18 34.32 4.45 6.33
C ASN A 18 34.41 3.36 7.41
N ASN A 19 33.27 2.85 7.84
CA ASN A 19 33.17 1.87 8.91
C ASN A 19 33.23 0.40 8.43
N SER A 20 33.31 0.18 7.12
CA SER A 20 33.32 -1.17 6.58
C SER A 20 34.71 -1.64 6.26
N ARG A 21 35.08 -2.85 6.74
CA ARG A 21 36.32 -3.55 6.38
C ARG A 21 36.26 -4.13 4.95
N TYR A 22 35.06 -4.46 4.46
CA TYR A 22 34.87 -5.19 3.22
C TYR A 22 34.41 -4.33 2.05
N VAL A 23 33.74 -3.21 2.34
CA VAL A 23 33.19 -2.33 1.32
C VAL A 23 33.85 -0.96 1.40
N ARG A 24 34.33 -0.47 0.27
CA ARG A 24 34.93 0.85 0.12
C ARG A 24 34.18 1.65 -0.90
N VAL A 25 33.94 2.91 -0.60
CA VAL A 25 33.38 3.83 -1.59
C VAL A 25 34.49 4.19 -2.56
N LYS A 26 34.42 3.70 -3.78
CA LYS A 26 35.38 3.99 -4.85
C LYS A 26 35.15 5.34 -5.50
N GLY A 27 33.92 5.76 -5.53
CA GLY A 27 33.50 7.05 -6.07
C GLY A 27 32.02 7.25 -5.81
N VAL A 28 31.62 8.49 -5.57
CA VAL A 28 30.21 8.88 -5.57
C VAL A 28 29.95 9.41 -6.97
N THR A 29 29.31 8.62 -7.80
CA THR A 29 28.80 9.08 -9.08
C THR A 29 27.64 10.02 -8.78
N SER A 30 27.70 11.23 -9.31
CA SER A 30 26.52 12.09 -9.32
C SER A 30 25.36 11.31 -9.90
N PRO A 31 24.17 11.34 -9.30
CA PRO A 31 23.00 10.78 -9.94
C PRO A 31 22.87 11.34 -11.36
N LEU A 32 22.24 10.60 -12.24
CA LEU A 32 22.05 10.95 -13.66
C LEU A 32 21.53 12.38 -13.87
N TYR A 33 20.87 12.94 -12.85
CA TYR A 33 20.44 14.33 -12.78
C TYR A 33 21.26 15.07 -11.73
N ASN A 34 21.85 16.17 -12.10
CA ASN A 34 22.53 17.05 -11.15
C ASN A 34 21.48 17.91 -10.44
N TYR A 35 20.96 17.40 -9.34
CA TYR A 35 19.94 18.05 -8.54
C TYR A 35 20.43 19.28 -7.77
N PHE A 36 21.73 19.41 -7.56
CA PHE A 36 22.31 20.48 -6.80
C PHE A 36 23.05 21.49 -7.72
N ASP A 37 23.05 22.73 -7.32
CA ASP A 37 23.90 23.75 -7.90
C ASP A 37 25.35 23.61 -7.41
N ASN A 38 26.25 24.47 -7.93
CA ASN A 38 27.67 24.46 -7.52
C ASN A 38 27.90 24.84 -6.06
N ASN A 39 26.90 25.40 -5.39
CA ASN A 39 26.94 25.80 -3.98
C ASN A 39 26.33 24.73 -3.07
N GLY A 40 25.87 23.60 -3.63
CA GLY A 40 25.22 22.53 -2.87
C GLY A 40 23.76 22.80 -2.53
N ASN A 41 23.12 23.82 -3.14
CA ASN A 41 21.69 24.05 -2.97
C ASN A 41 20.89 23.26 -4.03
N PRO A 42 19.71 22.73 -3.66
CA PRO A 42 18.84 22.12 -4.64
C PRO A 42 18.42 23.10 -5.70
N LYS A 43 18.50 22.72 -6.96
CA LYS A 43 17.99 23.52 -8.05
C LYS A 43 16.48 23.70 -7.92
N SER A 44 15.98 24.90 -8.20
CA SER A 44 14.56 25.25 -8.05
C SER A 44 13.62 24.36 -8.85
N GLU A 45 14.07 23.84 -9.97
CA GLU A 45 13.33 22.91 -10.83
C GLU A 45 13.06 21.53 -10.18
N TYR A 46 13.85 21.17 -9.14
CA TYR A 46 13.72 19.87 -8.46
C TYR A 46 13.28 20.00 -7.00
N THR A 47 12.96 21.19 -6.51
CA THR A 47 12.64 21.41 -5.09
C THR A 47 11.41 20.67 -4.59
N SER A 48 10.48 20.31 -5.47
CA SER A 48 9.27 19.55 -5.13
C SER A 48 9.51 18.04 -5.04
N SER A 49 10.60 17.52 -5.63
CA SER A 49 10.82 16.09 -5.79
C SER A 49 12.09 15.57 -5.11
N MET A 50 12.82 16.39 -4.39
CA MET A 50 14.12 16.01 -3.86
C MET A 50 14.27 16.29 -2.38
N PRO A 51 14.70 15.32 -1.56
CA PRO A 51 15.07 15.57 -0.18
C PRO A 51 16.32 16.43 -0.11
N LYS A 52 16.35 17.39 0.81
CA LYS A 52 17.51 18.23 1.09
C LYS A 52 18.41 17.60 2.14
N VAL A 53 19.71 17.73 1.94
CA VAL A 53 20.69 17.41 2.99
C VAL A 53 20.53 18.44 4.12
N GLY A 54 20.41 17.96 5.34
CA GLY A 54 20.25 18.82 6.49
C GLY A 54 21.52 19.48 6.95
N SER A 55 21.40 20.73 7.37
CA SER A 55 22.41 21.43 8.16
C SER A 55 21.86 21.62 9.58
N GLY A 56 22.53 21.09 10.58
CA GLY A 56 22.15 21.21 11.99
C GLY A 56 22.38 19.94 12.79
N SER A 57 22.35 20.03 14.11
CA SER A 57 22.51 18.87 14.98
C SER A 57 21.23 18.04 14.98
N VAL A 58 21.20 17.00 14.19
CA VAL A 58 20.17 15.98 14.31
C VAL A 58 20.70 14.90 15.24
N ASN A 59 20.32 14.97 16.50
CA ASN A 59 20.63 13.96 17.51
C ASN A 59 19.70 12.74 17.35
N ALA A 60 19.72 12.12 16.20
CA ALA A 60 18.98 10.88 16.03
C ALA A 60 19.86 9.85 15.34
N PRO A 61 20.48 8.94 16.08
CA PRO A 61 21.29 7.87 15.51
C PRO A 61 20.50 6.94 14.59
N LEU A 62 19.16 6.98 14.64
CA LEU A 62 18.25 6.26 13.75
C LEU A 62 18.05 6.93 12.38
N LEU A 63 18.59 8.13 12.20
CA LEU A 63 18.42 8.94 11.01
C LEU A 63 19.72 9.10 10.21
N GLN A 64 20.65 8.17 10.33
CA GLN A 64 21.79 8.11 9.43
C GLN A 64 21.31 8.00 7.99
N GLY A 65 21.63 9.00 7.18
CA GLY A 65 21.10 9.15 5.83
C GLY A 65 19.82 10.00 5.76
N ALA A 66 19.38 10.58 6.85
CA ALA A 66 18.25 11.51 6.85
C ALA A 66 18.61 12.81 6.13
N PHE A 67 17.62 13.34 5.44
CA PHE A 67 17.68 14.65 4.81
C PHE A 67 16.82 15.63 5.61
N ILE A 68 17.28 16.86 5.72
CA ILE A 68 16.49 17.92 6.37
C ILE A 68 15.95 18.80 5.25
N ASN A 69 14.65 19.02 5.21
CA ASN A 69 14.10 20.03 4.34
C ASN A 69 14.40 21.44 4.89
N GLY A 70 14.31 22.45 4.06
CA GLY A 70 14.62 23.83 4.44
C GLY A 70 13.75 24.45 5.54
N THR A 71 12.76 23.73 6.05
CA THR A 71 11.81 24.13 7.11
C THR A 71 12.01 23.37 8.41
N GLY A 72 13.12 22.64 8.56
CA GLY A 72 13.45 21.92 9.79
C GLY A 72 12.82 20.52 9.90
N GLY A 73 12.24 20.02 8.83
CA GLY A 73 11.77 18.64 8.78
C GLY A 73 12.88 17.67 8.41
N VAL A 74 12.79 16.45 8.88
CA VAL A 74 13.76 15.37 8.67
C VAL A 74 13.12 14.25 7.84
N PHE A 75 13.78 13.85 6.77
CA PHE A 75 13.44 12.66 6.01
C PHE A 75 14.31 11.50 6.45
N GLY A 76 13.73 10.46 6.93
CA GLY A 76 14.41 9.20 7.18
C GLY A 76 13.85 8.12 6.27
N GLY A 77 14.70 7.26 5.72
CA GLY A 77 14.31 6.25 4.74
C GLY A 77 13.00 5.53 5.08
N GLY A 78 11.93 5.87 4.39
CA GLY A 78 10.57 5.37 4.63
C GLY A 78 9.87 5.91 5.88
N ILE A 79 10.48 6.80 6.64
CA ILE A 79 9.88 7.40 7.85
C ILE A 79 9.11 8.67 7.51
N GLY A 80 9.46 9.33 6.41
CA GLY A 80 8.86 10.58 6.01
C GLY A 80 9.38 11.79 6.76
N LEU A 81 8.72 12.91 6.57
CA LEU A 81 9.04 14.14 7.22
C LEU A 81 8.69 14.07 8.70
N VAL A 82 9.67 14.28 9.54
CA VAL A 82 9.45 14.48 10.96
C VAL A 82 9.60 15.96 11.24
N SER A 83 8.61 16.57 11.85
CA SER A 83 8.67 17.94 12.34
C SER A 83 9.86 18.12 13.31
N ALA A 84 10.31 19.35 13.54
CA ALA A 84 11.52 19.68 14.28
C ALA A 84 11.72 19.00 15.66
N SER A 85 10.68 18.44 16.23
CA SER A 85 10.75 17.50 17.36
C SER A 85 10.72 16.09 16.86
N VAL A 86 11.88 15.51 16.57
CA VAL A 86 12.01 14.09 16.26
C VAL A 86 11.63 13.29 17.49
N ASN A 87 10.54 12.56 17.44
CA ASN A 87 10.23 11.56 18.46
C ASN A 87 11.18 10.38 18.30
N VAL A 88 12.26 10.43 19.04
CA VAL A 88 13.21 9.32 19.15
C VAL A 88 12.45 8.07 19.60
N GLY A 89 12.48 7.04 18.81
CA GLY A 89 11.79 5.78 19.12
C GLY A 89 10.49 5.53 18.33
N GLN A 90 10.10 6.39 17.41
CA GLN A 90 9.03 6.04 16.46
C GLN A 90 9.49 4.88 15.58
N PRO A 91 8.67 3.84 15.44
CA PRO A 91 9.00 2.72 14.57
C PRO A 91 9.11 3.19 13.12
N LEU A 92 10.07 2.62 12.39
CA LEU A 92 10.21 2.83 10.96
C LEU A 92 8.90 2.41 10.26
N ARG A 93 8.33 3.30 9.48
CA ARG A 93 7.18 3.04 8.63
C ARG A 93 7.69 2.78 7.22
N MET A 94 7.03 1.89 6.49
CA MET A 94 7.39 1.66 5.10
C MET A 94 7.04 2.85 4.22
N PHE A 95 5.97 3.56 4.57
CA PHE A 95 5.52 4.74 3.85
C PHE A 95 5.11 5.81 4.83
N GLU A 96 5.55 7.02 4.57
CA GLU A 96 4.90 8.21 5.08
C GLU A 96 4.41 9.03 3.92
N ASN A 97 3.25 9.59 4.09
CA ASN A 97 2.64 10.33 3.04
C ASN A 97 3.39 11.64 2.80
N ILE A 98 3.46 11.96 1.54
CA ILE A 98 3.99 13.22 1.06
C ILE A 98 2.90 14.26 1.20
N SER A 99 3.08 15.16 2.17
CA SER A 99 2.26 16.36 2.32
C SER A 99 2.93 17.53 1.61
N ALA A 100 2.22 18.66 1.50
CA ALA A 100 2.80 19.89 0.97
C ALA A 100 4.07 20.37 1.70
N ALA A 101 4.26 19.92 2.94
CA ALA A 101 5.46 20.21 3.75
C ALA A 101 6.50 19.09 3.69
N SER A 102 6.21 17.95 3.13
CA SER A 102 7.04 16.76 3.08
C SER A 102 7.30 16.35 1.63
N ILE A 103 8.42 16.76 1.10
CA ILE A 103 8.76 16.54 -0.31
C ILE A 103 9.63 15.29 -0.43
N GLN A 104 9.02 14.15 -0.67
CA GLN A 104 9.74 12.89 -0.90
C GLN A 104 9.78 12.44 -2.36
N GLY A 105 9.43 13.30 -3.28
CA GLY A 105 9.51 13.03 -4.71
C GLY A 105 8.19 12.65 -5.38
N VAL A 106 7.15 12.30 -4.63
CA VAL A 106 5.81 12.00 -5.18
C VAL A 106 4.78 12.89 -4.50
N ALA A 107 4.12 13.74 -5.25
CA ALA A 107 3.01 14.55 -4.76
C ALA A 107 1.68 13.79 -4.87
N ALA A 108 0.67 14.18 -4.08
CA ALA A 108 -0.67 13.57 -4.15
C ALA A 108 -1.28 13.67 -5.57
N ALA A 109 -0.95 14.72 -6.31
CA ALA A 109 -1.37 14.91 -7.70
C ALA A 109 -0.78 13.85 -8.66
N ASP A 110 0.41 13.33 -8.37
CA ASP A 110 1.07 12.33 -9.21
C ASP A 110 0.34 10.99 -9.15
N TYR A 111 -0.22 10.64 -7.98
CA TYR A 111 -1.10 9.48 -7.85
C TYR A 111 -2.34 9.59 -8.73
N THR A 112 -2.94 10.78 -8.83
CA THR A 112 -4.11 11.00 -9.68
C THR A 112 -3.80 10.73 -11.13
N SER A 113 -2.65 11.19 -11.64
CA SER A 113 -2.20 10.96 -13.00
C SER A 113 -1.93 9.48 -13.27
N SER A 114 -1.27 8.79 -12.34
CA SER A 114 -0.99 7.36 -12.44
C SER A 114 -2.29 6.53 -12.40
N LEU A 115 -3.24 6.88 -11.55
CA LEU A 115 -4.53 6.21 -11.46
C LEU A 115 -5.40 6.44 -12.69
N ALA A 116 -5.25 7.59 -13.37
CA ALA A 116 -5.93 7.86 -14.63
C ALA A 116 -5.47 6.90 -15.75
N LEU A 117 -4.19 6.52 -15.79
CA LEU A 117 -3.71 5.50 -16.72
C LEU A 117 -4.37 4.14 -16.47
N LEU A 118 -4.55 3.77 -15.20
CA LEU A 118 -5.17 2.51 -14.81
C LEU A 118 -6.68 2.44 -15.12
N GLN A 119 -7.30 3.52 -15.57
CA GLN A 119 -8.71 3.50 -16.03
C GLN A 119 -8.88 2.77 -17.36
N ASN A 120 -7.79 2.65 -18.14
CA ASN A 120 -7.82 1.89 -19.40
C ASN A 120 -7.79 0.38 -19.09
N GLY A 121 -8.96 -0.26 -19.13
CA GLY A 121 -9.12 -1.70 -18.87
C GLY A 121 -8.54 -2.59 -19.94
N ASP A 122 -8.41 -2.09 -21.17
CA ASP A 122 -7.88 -2.86 -22.29
C ASP A 122 -6.36 -3.02 -22.23
N GLU A 123 -5.69 -2.07 -21.57
CA GLU A 123 -4.23 -2.05 -21.45
C GLU A 123 -3.74 -2.63 -20.11
N TYR A 124 -4.49 -2.35 -19.03
CA TYR A 124 -4.10 -2.73 -17.67
C TYR A 124 -5.13 -3.66 -17.05
N GLU A 125 -4.81 -4.93 -16.94
CA GLU A 125 -5.66 -5.91 -16.26
C GLU A 125 -5.18 -6.12 -14.81
N PHE A 126 -6.08 -5.92 -13.84
CA PHE A 126 -5.82 -6.17 -12.42
C PHE A 126 -7.13 -6.36 -11.66
N GLU A 127 -7.09 -7.13 -10.57
CA GLU A 127 -8.24 -7.40 -9.71
C GLU A 127 -8.21 -6.62 -8.41
N THR A 128 -7.03 -6.20 -8.00
CA THR A 128 -6.83 -5.54 -6.71
C THR A 128 -5.97 -4.30 -6.87
N LEU A 129 -6.45 -3.19 -6.37
CA LEU A 129 -5.70 -1.92 -6.34
C LEU A 129 -5.36 -1.56 -4.91
N THR A 130 -4.08 -1.31 -4.65
CA THR A 130 -3.59 -0.87 -3.34
C THR A 130 -2.69 0.33 -3.47
N LEU A 131 -2.76 1.22 -2.48
CA LEU A 131 -1.85 2.36 -2.33
C LEU A 131 -1.19 2.29 -0.95
N PRO A 132 -0.23 1.38 -0.73
CA PRO A 132 0.35 1.18 0.58
C PRO A 132 1.02 2.45 1.13
N GLY A 133 0.61 2.87 2.34
CA GLY A 133 1.12 4.09 2.98
C GLY A 133 0.37 5.37 2.64
N VAL A 134 -0.46 5.35 1.60
CA VAL A 134 -1.39 6.44 1.32
C VAL A 134 -2.70 6.15 2.04
N THR A 135 -2.97 6.90 3.08
CA THR A 135 -4.15 6.70 3.93
C THR A 135 -5.23 7.76 3.64
N VAL A 136 -6.44 7.50 4.09
CA VAL A 136 -7.52 8.52 4.00
C VAL A 136 -7.14 9.78 4.81
N GLN A 137 -6.34 9.61 5.85
CA GLN A 137 -5.89 10.75 6.68
C GLN A 137 -4.92 11.67 5.95
N ASN A 138 -3.99 11.08 5.22
CA ASN A 138 -2.84 11.80 4.66
C ASN A 138 -2.89 11.97 3.14
N GLY A 139 -3.72 11.19 2.44
CA GLY A 139 -3.86 11.18 0.99
C GLY A 139 -5.31 10.99 0.52
N ALA A 140 -6.26 11.73 1.11
CA ALA A 140 -7.69 11.59 0.80
C ALA A 140 -8.01 11.70 -0.70
N ILE A 141 -7.33 12.57 -1.43
CA ILE A 141 -7.53 12.73 -2.88
C ILE A 141 -7.11 11.46 -3.62
N ALA A 142 -5.93 10.93 -3.32
CA ALA A 142 -5.42 9.72 -3.97
C ALA A 142 -6.30 8.49 -3.65
N THR A 143 -6.72 8.33 -2.38
CA THR A 143 -7.60 7.23 -1.98
C THR A 143 -8.98 7.33 -2.62
N THR A 144 -9.56 8.53 -2.70
CA THR A 144 -10.85 8.77 -3.37
C THR A 144 -10.74 8.50 -4.86
N THR A 145 -9.66 8.94 -5.50
CA THR A 145 -9.42 8.69 -6.93
C THR A 145 -9.24 7.19 -7.19
N ALA A 146 -8.52 6.45 -6.33
CA ALA A 146 -8.36 5.00 -6.46
C ALA A 146 -9.72 4.27 -6.38
N ILE A 147 -10.57 4.64 -5.43
CA ILE A 147 -11.94 4.09 -5.32
C ILE A 147 -12.77 4.45 -6.55
N GLY A 148 -12.64 5.67 -7.06
CA GLY A 148 -13.31 6.12 -8.30
C GLY A 148 -12.89 5.28 -9.50
N THR A 149 -11.58 5.06 -9.66
CA THR A 149 -10.99 4.24 -10.74
C THR A 149 -11.57 2.83 -10.73
N VAL A 150 -11.51 2.11 -9.61
CA VAL A 150 -12.05 0.72 -9.56
C VAL A 150 -13.57 0.68 -9.68
N THR A 151 -14.28 1.70 -9.21
CA THR A 151 -15.74 1.80 -9.36
C THR A 151 -16.14 1.99 -10.82
N GLN A 152 -15.43 2.84 -11.54
CA GLN A 152 -15.67 3.10 -12.96
C GLN A 152 -15.36 1.87 -13.82
N ARG A 153 -14.25 1.21 -13.56
CA ARG A 153 -13.88 -0.04 -14.22
C ARG A 153 -14.88 -1.17 -13.91
N GLY A 154 -15.18 -1.35 -12.63
CA GLY A 154 -16.09 -2.40 -12.15
C GLY A 154 -15.52 -3.82 -12.22
N ASP A 155 -14.20 -3.98 -12.45
CA ASP A 155 -13.46 -5.24 -12.58
C ASP A 155 -12.38 -5.42 -11.51
N ALA A 156 -12.28 -4.51 -10.55
CA ALA A 156 -11.29 -4.57 -9.48
C ALA A 156 -11.86 -4.09 -8.14
N ILE A 157 -11.19 -4.44 -7.06
CA ILE A 157 -11.48 -3.96 -5.70
C ILE A 157 -10.29 -3.17 -5.15
N ALA A 158 -10.55 -2.03 -4.50
CA ALA A 158 -9.53 -1.24 -3.83
C ALA A 158 -9.38 -1.67 -2.36
N ILE A 159 -8.14 -1.87 -1.92
CA ILE A 159 -7.82 -2.06 -0.51
C ILE A 159 -7.20 -0.77 0.01
N ILE A 160 -7.91 -0.09 0.91
CA ILE A 160 -7.59 1.26 1.36
C ILE A 160 -7.15 1.24 2.82
N ASP A 161 -6.05 1.91 3.11
CA ASP A 161 -5.63 2.19 4.48
C ASP A 161 -6.30 3.48 4.95
N THR A 162 -7.00 3.43 6.08
CA THR A 162 -7.77 4.58 6.56
C THR A 162 -6.94 5.51 7.43
N ARG A 163 -5.97 4.98 8.17
CA ARG A 163 -5.20 5.72 9.16
C ARG A 163 -3.73 5.32 9.18
N ASP A 164 -2.92 6.27 9.61
CA ASP A 164 -1.49 6.07 9.82
C ASP A 164 -1.22 5.18 11.03
N TYR A 165 0.02 4.69 11.10
CA TYR A 165 0.51 3.93 12.25
C TYR A 165 0.28 4.68 13.57
N GLY A 166 -0.06 3.95 14.63
CA GLY A 166 -0.32 4.51 15.95
C GLY A 166 -1.75 5.03 16.16
N SER A 167 -2.59 5.01 15.13
CA SER A 167 -3.96 5.52 15.22
C SER A 167 -4.85 4.66 16.11
N THR A 168 -5.85 5.31 16.73
CA THR A 168 -6.81 4.61 17.59
C THR A 168 -7.89 3.90 16.78
N GLN A 169 -8.50 2.87 17.36
CA GLN A 169 -9.64 2.17 16.79
C GLN A 169 -10.79 3.11 16.40
N THR A 170 -11.16 4.03 17.30
CA THR A 170 -12.24 5.00 17.05
C THR A 170 -11.94 5.90 15.87
N ALA A 171 -10.72 6.41 15.77
CA ALA A 171 -10.31 7.24 14.65
C ALA A 171 -10.37 6.45 13.31
N THR A 172 -9.99 5.17 13.33
CA THR A 172 -10.05 4.29 12.16
C THR A 172 -11.49 4.06 11.70
N ILE A 173 -12.40 3.77 12.63
CA ILE A 173 -13.84 3.61 12.34
C ILE A 173 -14.42 4.92 11.78
N THR A 174 -14.09 6.05 12.39
CA THR A 174 -14.54 7.37 11.91
C THR A 174 -14.07 7.64 10.49
N ALA A 175 -12.81 7.34 10.17
CA ALA A 175 -12.30 7.51 8.80
C ALA A 175 -12.98 6.55 7.81
N ALA A 176 -13.22 5.31 8.20
CA ALA A 176 -13.94 4.35 7.35
C ALA A 176 -15.37 4.78 7.06
N SER A 177 -16.04 5.42 8.03
CA SER A 177 -17.42 5.87 7.89
C SER A 177 -17.62 7.02 6.87
N THR A 178 -16.53 7.70 6.48
CA THR A 178 -16.58 8.75 5.44
C THR A 178 -16.64 8.20 4.03
N ILE A 179 -16.45 6.89 3.87
CA ILE A 179 -16.41 6.24 2.55
C ILE A 179 -17.65 5.36 2.40
N ASP A 180 -18.31 5.47 1.26
CA ASP A 180 -19.40 4.57 0.87
C ASP A 180 -19.09 3.96 -0.51
N SER A 181 -18.55 2.76 -0.51
CA SER A 181 -18.24 2.02 -1.73
C SER A 181 -18.20 0.52 -1.50
N SER A 182 -18.87 -0.23 -2.36
CA SER A 182 -18.77 -1.68 -2.39
C SER A 182 -17.50 -2.18 -3.09
N TYR A 183 -16.83 -1.31 -3.81
CA TYR A 183 -15.54 -1.61 -4.48
C TYR A 183 -14.33 -1.29 -3.62
N ALA A 184 -14.52 -0.96 -2.36
CA ALA A 184 -13.44 -0.68 -1.43
C ALA A 184 -13.57 -1.50 -0.15
N ALA A 185 -12.44 -1.95 0.39
CA ALA A 185 -12.33 -2.62 1.67
C ALA A 185 -11.17 -2.04 2.46
N THR A 186 -11.27 -2.03 3.79
CA THR A 186 -10.21 -1.56 4.68
C THR A 186 -9.92 -2.58 5.77
N TYR A 187 -8.66 -2.64 6.19
CA TYR A 187 -8.15 -3.58 7.17
C TYR A 187 -7.34 -2.84 8.22
N TRP A 188 -7.42 -3.29 9.46
CA TRP A 188 -6.70 -2.69 10.59
C TRP A 188 -6.44 -3.75 11.67
N PRO A 189 -5.36 -3.68 12.41
CA PRO A 189 -4.30 -2.66 12.49
C PRO A 189 -3.14 -2.88 11.49
N TRP A 190 -2.11 -2.05 11.60
CA TRP A 190 -0.85 -2.22 10.90
C TRP A 190 -0.16 -3.51 11.30
N LEU A 191 0.67 -4.01 10.40
CA LEU A 191 1.35 -5.29 10.53
C LEU A 191 2.85 -5.10 10.60
N GLN A 192 3.53 -5.90 11.40
CA GLN A 192 4.97 -5.97 11.41
C GLN A 192 5.43 -7.10 10.51
N LEU A 193 6.37 -6.80 9.63
CA LEU A 193 6.97 -7.77 8.72
C LEU A 193 8.48 -7.68 8.75
N LEU A 194 9.12 -8.75 8.36
CA LEU A 194 10.57 -8.79 8.19
C LEU A 194 10.91 -8.27 6.78
N SER A 195 11.64 -7.16 6.70
CA SER A 195 12.17 -6.67 5.44
C SER A 195 13.24 -7.63 4.92
N ALA A 196 13.02 -8.21 3.74
CA ALA A 196 13.99 -9.11 3.11
C ALA A 196 15.30 -8.38 2.74
N GLU A 197 15.20 -7.09 2.44
CA GLU A 197 16.35 -6.28 2.03
C GLU A 197 17.25 -5.91 3.20
N THR A 198 16.66 -5.52 4.33
CA THR A 198 17.43 -5.01 5.48
C THR A 198 17.56 -6.01 6.62
N GLY A 199 16.83 -7.12 6.59
CA GLY A 199 16.72 -8.07 7.69
C GLY A 199 16.12 -7.50 8.97
N LYS A 200 15.49 -6.33 8.91
CA LYS A 200 14.88 -5.66 10.07
C LYS A 200 13.37 -5.80 10.07
N LEU A 201 12.80 -5.78 11.27
CA LEU A 201 11.36 -5.71 11.44
C LEU A 201 10.87 -4.30 11.16
N VAL A 202 9.92 -4.18 10.24
CA VAL A 202 9.32 -2.90 9.84
C VAL A 202 7.81 -2.96 9.97
N TRP A 203 7.20 -1.81 10.28
CA TRP A 203 5.74 -1.68 10.28
C TRP A 203 5.25 -1.29 8.90
N SER A 204 4.25 -2.04 8.44
CA SER A 204 3.63 -1.86 7.13
C SER A 204 2.12 -1.75 7.26
N PRO A 205 1.48 -0.93 6.43
CA PRO A 205 0.03 -0.90 6.36
C PRO A 205 -0.54 -2.24 5.91
N ALA A 206 -1.77 -2.53 6.33
CA ALA A 206 -2.41 -3.80 6.04
C ALA A 206 -2.54 -4.06 4.53
N SER A 207 -2.82 -3.02 3.74
CA SER A 207 -2.98 -3.10 2.28
C SER A 207 -1.80 -3.75 1.55
N THR A 208 -0.60 -3.75 2.14
CA THR A 208 0.59 -4.39 1.56
C THR A 208 0.47 -5.92 1.49
N LEU A 209 -0.15 -6.54 2.50
CA LEU A 209 -0.19 -8.00 2.62
C LEU A 209 -1.54 -8.62 2.24
N ILE A 210 -2.62 -7.85 2.27
CA ILE A 210 -3.98 -8.34 1.99
C ILE A 210 -4.14 -8.94 0.59
N PRO A 211 -3.54 -8.38 -0.50
CA PRO A 211 -3.60 -9.03 -1.81
C PRO A 211 -3.05 -10.46 -1.81
N GLY A 212 -2.00 -10.71 -1.02
CA GLY A 212 -1.44 -12.05 -0.82
C GLY A 212 -2.41 -13.02 -0.13
N VAL A 213 -3.25 -12.51 0.78
CA VAL A 213 -4.31 -13.31 1.40
C VAL A 213 -5.41 -13.65 0.39
N TYR A 214 -5.80 -12.69 -0.46
CA TYR A 214 -6.75 -12.94 -1.54
C TYR A 214 -6.22 -14.00 -2.51
N ALA A 215 -4.99 -13.84 -3.00
CA ALA A 215 -4.37 -14.84 -3.88
C ALA A 215 -4.25 -16.22 -3.24
N THR A 216 -3.99 -16.30 -1.94
CA THR A 216 -3.95 -17.57 -1.21
C THR A 216 -5.35 -18.18 -1.11
N ASN A 217 -6.37 -17.37 -0.84
CA ASN A 217 -7.76 -17.82 -0.80
C ASN A 217 -8.20 -18.40 -2.14
N ASP A 218 -7.86 -17.73 -3.23
CA ASP A 218 -8.23 -18.15 -4.59
C ASP A 218 -7.55 -19.46 -4.97
N ARG A 219 -6.30 -19.63 -4.61
CA ARG A 219 -5.55 -20.89 -4.83
C ARG A 219 -6.09 -22.05 -4.00
N LEU A 220 -6.58 -21.81 -2.78
CA LEU A 220 -7.09 -22.86 -1.87
C LEU A 220 -8.53 -23.24 -2.14
N GLY A 221 -9.26 -22.41 -2.82
CA GLY A 221 -10.68 -22.62 -3.09
C GLY A 221 -11.11 -21.91 -4.35
N ALA A 222 -11.89 -20.86 -4.17
CA ALA A 222 -12.35 -20.02 -5.27
C ALA A 222 -12.49 -18.57 -4.76
N GLU A 223 -12.55 -17.61 -5.68
CA GLU A 223 -12.58 -16.19 -5.38
C GLU A 223 -13.77 -15.75 -4.53
N TRP A 224 -14.88 -16.47 -4.62
CA TRP A 224 -16.08 -16.21 -3.83
C TRP A 224 -16.06 -16.79 -2.41
N PHE A 225 -15.00 -17.49 -2.03
CA PHE A 225 -14.82 -17.83 -0.62
C PHE A 225 -14.40 -16.62 0.18
N ALA A 226 -14.83 -16.58 1.45
CA ALA A 226 -14.47 -15.50 2.35
C ALA A 226 -12.96 -15.54 2.66
N PRO A 227 -12.17 -14.49 2.32
CA PRO A 227 -10.76 -14.41 2.65
C PRO A 227 -10.56 -14.02 4.13
N ALA A 228 -11.12 -14.80 5.03
CA ALA A 228 -11.10 -14.54 6.46
C ALA A 228 -11.18 -15.85 7.26
N GLY A 229 -10.88 -15.78 8.56
CA GLY A 229 -10.88 -16.91 9.46
C GLY A 229 -9.61 -17.76 9.39
N PHE A 230 -9.52 -18.79 10.23
CA PHE A 230 -8.30 -19.55 10.44
C PHE A 230 -7.83 -20.32 9.19
N ASN A 231 -8.74 -20.74 8.36
CA ASN A 231 -8.39 -21.57 7.19
C ASN A 231 -7.86 -20.76 6.01
N ARG A 232 -8.31 -19.53 5.82
CA ARG A 232 -8.04 -18.74 4.62
C ARG A 232 -7.62 -17.29 4.92
N GLY A 233 -7.79 -16.82 6.13
CA GLY A 233 -7.51 -15.43 6.52
C GLY A 233 -6.13 -15.21 7.14
N GLY A 234 -5.26 -16.21 7.17
CA GLY A 234 -3.91 -16.07 7.70
C GLY A 234 -3.08 -15.09 6.86
N VAL A 235 -2.46 -14.11 7.51
CA VAL A 235 -1.65 -13.09 6.83
C VAL A 235 -0.21 -13.57 6.76
N GLY A 236 0.15 -14.21 5.65
CA GLY A 236 1.52 -14.69 5.41
C GLY A 236 2.53 -13.53 5.41
N GLY A 237 3.69 -13.77 6.03
CA GLY A 237 4.76 -12.76 6.14
C GLY A 237 4.60 -11.77 7.29
N ALA A 238 3.42 -11.69 7.93
CA ALA A 238 3.23 -10.86 9.10
C ALA A 238 3.73 -11.56 10.37
N VAL A 239 4.58 -10.88 11.13
CA VAL A 239 5.13 -11.36 12.40
C VAL A 239 4.14 -11.09 13.54
N GLN A 240 3.61 -9.88 13.60
CA GLN A 240 2.62 -9.47 14.59
C GLN A 240 1.77 -8.30 14.12
N THR A 241 0.67 -8.07 14.83
CA THR A 241 -0.18 -6.89 14.67
C THR A 241 0.28 -5.76 15.58
N GLU A 242 0.08 -4.51 15.16
CA GLU A 242 0.37 -3.31 15.96
C GLU A 242 -0.34 -3.34 17.32
N ARG A 243 -1.55 -3.89 17.34
CA ARG A 243 -2.37 -3.99 18.54
C ARG A 243 -3.01 -5.37 18.66
N LYS A 244 -3.06 -5.89 19.86
CA LYS A 244 -3.83 -7.09 20.17
C LYS A 244 -5.28 -6.69 20.42
N LEU A 245 -6.19 -7.22 19.62
CA LEU A 245 -7.60 -6.86 19.65
C LEU A 245 -8.38 -7.84 20.53
N SER A 246 -9.14 -7.29 21.49
CA SER A 246 -10.13 -8.06 22.25
C SER A 246 -11.34 -8.43 21.37
N PRO A 247 -12.17 -9.41 21.74
CA PRO A 247 -13.39 -9.73 21.00
C PRO A 247 -14.30 -8.52 20.78
N SER A 248 -14.57 -7.72 21.82
CA SER A 248 -15.40 -6.52 21.73
C SER A 248 -14.83 -5.46 20.78
N GLN A 249 -13.50 -5.32 20.72
CA GLN A 249 -12.85 -4.41 19.79
C GLN A 249 -12.99 -4.89 18.35
N ARG A 250 -12.88 -6.19 18.11
CA ARG A 250 -13.10 -6.76 16.76
C ARG A 250 -14.54 -6.56 16.30
N ASP A 251 -15.50 -6.76 17.19
CA ASP A 251 -16.91 -6.54 16.88
C ASP A 251 -17.20 -5.07 16.55
N ALA A 252 -16.65 -4.14 17.33
CA ALA A 252 -16.79 -2.71 17.05
C ALA A 252 -16.19 -2.30 15.71
N LEU A 253 -15.01 -2.83 15.36
CA LEU A 253 -14.39 -2.61 14.04
C LEU A 253 -15.26 -3.17 12.92
N TYR A 254 -15.74 -4.38 13.07
CA TYR A 254 -16.59 -5.05 12.08
C TYR A 254 -17.91 -4.31 11.86
N ILE A 255 -18.56 -3.82 12.92
CA ILE A 255 -19.75 -2.96 12.83
C ILE A 255 -19.39 -1.66 12.09
N GLY A 256 -18.20 -1.09 12.38
CA GLY A 256 -17.66 0.09 11.70
C GLY A 256 -17.12 -0.17 10.29
N LYS A 257 -17.34 -1.35 9.69
CA LYS A 257 -16.93 -1.77 8.35
C LYS A 257 -15.40 -1.82 8.14
N VAL A 258 -14.66 -1.90 9.22
CA VAL A 258 -13.22 -2.13 9.22
C VAL A 258 -12.98 -3.61 9.49
N ASN A 259 -12.26 -4.28 8.62
CA ASN A 259 -11.94 -5.69 8.78
C ASN A 259 -10.81 -5.86 9.79
N PRO A 260 -11.05 -6.45 10.96
CA PRO A 260 -10.02 -6.59 11.97
C PRO A 260 -9.03 -7.68 11.61
N ILE A 261 -7.75 -7.41 11.83
CA ILE A 261 -6.68 -8.41 11.82
C ILE A 261 -6.31 -8.67 13.27
N ALA A 262 -6.49 -9.88 13.72
CA ALA A 262 -6.21 -10.26 15.11
C ALA A 262 -5.13 -11.34 15.16
N SER A 263 -4.28 -11.26 16.16
CA SER A 263 -3.29 -12.32 16.46
C SER A 263 -3.87 -13.32 17.44
N PHE A 264 -3.84 -14.58 17.05
CA PHE A 264 -4.29 -15.69 17.90
C PHE A 264 -3.10 -16.57 18.28
N PRO A 265 -3.09 -17.12 19.50
CA PRO A 265 -2.06 -18.07 19.91
C PRO A 265 -1.98 -19.25 18.92
N GLY A 266 -0.79 -19.51 18.41
CA GLY A 266 -0.55 -20.61 17.46
C GLY A 266 -1.00 -20.39 16.01
N GLN A 267 -1.70 -19.30 15.71
CA GLN A 267 -2.22 -19.03 14.36
C GLN A 267 -1.60 -17.77 13.69
N GLY A 268 -0.95 -16.91 14.48
CA GLY A 268 -0.42 -15.64 13.98
C GLY A 268 -1.50 -14.62 13.62
N PRO A 269 -1.12 -13.55 12.90
CA PRO A 269 -2.06 -12.54 12.41
C PRO A 269 -3.05 -13.13 11.41
N THR A 270 -4.34 -12.94 11.67
CA THR A 270 -5.44 -13.53 10.88
C THR A 270 -6.55 -12.50 10.67
N ILE A 271 -7.04 -12.40 9.46
CA ILE A 271 -8.19 -11.55 9.12
C ILE A 271 -9.46 -12.15 9.71
N PHE A 272 -10.22 -11.33 10.42
CA PHE A 272 -11.46 -11.76 11.11
C PHE A 272 -12.67 -10.94 10.69
N GLY A 273 -12.71 -10.48 9.45
CA GLY A 273 -13.79 -9.74 8.84
C GLY A 273 -13.70 -9.72 7.33
N GLN A 274 -14.82 -9.49 6.66
CA GLN A 274 -14.91 -9.41 5.21
C GLN A 274 -15.97 -8.39 4.74
N LYS A 275 -15.96 -7.22 5.36
CA LYS A 275 -16.85 -6.11 4.99
C LYS A 275 -16.22 -5.25 3.89
N THR A 276 -17.06 -4.81 2.94
CA THR A 276 -16.74 -3.66 2.10
C THR A 276 -17.09 -2.36 2.84
N LEU A 277 -16.68 -1.22 2.30
CA LEU A 277 -17.01 0.09 2.88
C LEU A 277 -18.45 0.57 2.52
N GLN A 278 -19.25 -0.28 1.89
CA GLN A 278 -20.63 0.06 1.54
C GLN A 278 -21.49 0.36 2.77
N THR A 279 -22.22 1.46 2.71
CA THR A 279 -23.11 1.89 3.81
C THR A 279 -24.43 1.14 3.79
N LYS A 280 -25.00 0.93 2.61
CA LYS A 280 -26.27 0.22 2.45
C LYS A 280 -26.09 -1.27 2.75
N ALA A 281 -26.95 -1.82 3.61
CA ALA A 281 -26.95 -3.25 3.92
C ALA A 281 -27.53 -4.04 2.72
N THR A 282 -26.64 -4.57 1.89
CA THR A 282 -26.94 -5.50 0.78
C THR A 282 -25.91 -6.60 0.75
N ALA A 283 -26.08 -7.61 -0.09
CA ALA A 283 -25.08 -8.66 -0.27
C ALA A 283 -23.69 -8.11 -0.65
N LEU A 284 -23.64 -6.94 -1.31
CA LEU A 284 -22.40 -6.26 -1.71
C LEU A 284 -21.65 -5.59 -0.56
N ASP A 285 -22.18 -5.65 0.66
CA ASP A 285 -21.46 -5.24 1.86
C ASP A 285 -20.37 -6.29 2.27
N ARG A 286 -20.24 -7.37 1.49
CA ARG A 286 -19.29 -8.45 1.71
C ARG A 286 -18.25 -8.51 0.59
N VAL A 287 -16.99 -8.65 0.99
CA VAL A 287 -15.85 -8.72 0.05
C VAL A 287 -15.98 -9.92 -0.89
N ASN A 288 -16.33 -11.09 -0.35
CA ASN A 288 -16.45 -12.29 -1.16
C ASN A 288 -17.54 -12.16 -2.25
N VAL A 289 -18.70 -11.57 -1.93
CA VAL A 289 -19.77 -11.35 -2.91
C VAL A 289 -19.34 -10.32 -3.95
N ARG A 290 -18.65 -9.25 -3.53
CA ARG A 290 -18.12 -8.27 -4.48
C ARG A 290 -17.11 -8.91 -5.44
N ARG A 291 -16.19 -9.72 -4.94
CA ARG A 291 -15.21 -10.44 -5.76
C ARG A 291 -15.87 -11.41 -6.72
N LEU A 292 -16.86 -12.18 -6.25
CA LEU A 292 -17.66 -13.04 -7.13
C LEU A 292 -18.26 -12.25 -8.30
N LEU A 293 -18.88 -11.08 -8.04
CA LEU A 293 -19.49 -10.29 -9.10
C LEU A 293 -18.47 -9.66 -10.06
N ILE A 294 -17.27 -9.35 -9.57
CA ILE A 294 -16.16 -8.88 -10.40
C ILE A 294 -15.74 -10.00 -11.35
N GLU A 295 -15.53 -11.21 -10.85
CA GLU A 295 -15.15 -12.36 -11.65
C GLU A 295 -16.22 -12.78 -12.66
N LEU A 296 -17.48 -12.84 -12.24
CA LEU A 296 -18.59 -13.11 -13.14
C LEU A 296 -18.67 -12.08 -14.27
N LYS A 297 -18.51 -10.80 -13.95
CA LYS A 297 -18.53 -9.73 -14.95
C LYS A 297 -17.38 -9.87 -15.94
N ARG A 298 -16.17 -10.19 -15.47
CA ARG A 298 -14.99 -10.39 -16.29
C ARG A 298 -15.18 -11.59 -17.23
N THR A 299 -15.51 -12.74 -16.69
CA THR A 299 -15.66 -13.97 -17.48
C THR A 299 -16.80 -13.89 -18.50
N ILE A 300 -17.96 -13.36 -18.09
CA ILE A 300 -19.09 -13.19 -19.02
C ILE A 300 -18.79 -12.10 -20.06
N GLY A 301 -18.06 -11.06 -19.67
CA GLY A 301 -17.59 -10.01 -20.58
C GLY A 301 -16.69 -10.59 -21.67
N ASN A 302 -15.68 -11.36 -21.30
CA ASN A 302 -14.77 -12.02 -22.24
C ASN A 302 -15.49 -12.98 -23.18
N ILE A 303 -16.50 -13.72 -22.68
CA ILE A 303 -17.36 -14.55 -23.55
C ILE A 303 -18.15 -13.67 -24.53
N GLY A 304 -18.65 -12.53 -24.07
CA GLY A 304 -19.38 -11.56 -24.90
C GLY A 304 -18.53 -10.90 -25.98
N GLU A 305 -17.28 -10.57 -25.67
CA GLU A 305 -16.34 -10.00 -26.63
C GLU A 305 -16.11 -10.87 -27.86
N GLY A 306 -16.08 -12.20 -27.67
CA GLY A 306 -15.99 -13.16 -28.77
C GLY A 306 -17.21 -13.17 -29.72
N LEU A 307 -18.29 -12.48 -29.34
CA LEU A 307 -19.51 -12.36 -30.13
C LEU A 307 -19.74 -10.94 -30.66
N LEU A 308 -18.80 -10.03 -30.43
CA LEU A 308 -18.88 -8.66 -30.99
C LEU A 308 -18.91 -8.75 -32.52
N PHE A 309 -19.73 -7.87 -33.12
CA PHE A 309 -19.97 -7.80 -34.55
C PHE A 309 -20.65 -9.03 -35.18
N GLU A 310 -21.03 -10.05 -34.41
CA GLU A 310 -21.84 -11.18 -34.92
C GLU A 310 -23.30 -10.75 -35.07
N GLN A 311 -23.98 -11.38 -36.05
CA GLN A 311 -25.41 -11.14 -36.22
C GLN A 311 -26.22 -11.64 -35.04
N ASN A 312 -27.24 -10.89 -34.62
CA ASN A 312 -28.12 -11.27 -33.52
C ASN A 312 -29.11 -12.38 -33.94
N THR A 313 -28.63 -13.59 -34.11
CA THR A 313 -29.40 -14.76 -34.46
C THR A 313 -29.65 -15.65 -33.24
N ALA A 314 -30.60 -16.59 -33.36
CA ALA A 314 -30.83 -17.60 -32.34
C ALA A 314 -29.57 -18.48 -32.11
N ALA A 315 -28.81 -18.74 -33.17
CA ALA A 315 -27.56 -19.49 -33.08
C ALA A 315 -26.47 -18.74 -32.28
N THR A 316 -26.30 -17.44 -32.50
CA THR A 316 -25.35 -16.60 -31.77
C THR A 316 -25.70 -16.50 -30.28
N ARG A 317 -26.98 -16.29 -29.96
CA ARG A 317 -27.48 -16.32 -28.60
C ARG A 317 -27.31 -17.70 -27.93
N GLY A 318 -27.53 -18.77 -28.67
CA GLY A 318 -27.29 -20.15 -28.21
C GLY A 318 -25.82 -20.39 -27.87
N ARG A 319 -24.89 -19.91 -28.70
CA ARG A 319 -23.44 -19.99 -28.40
C ARG A 319 -23.07 -19.27 -27.08
N PHE A 320 -23.60 -18.06 -26.87
CA PHE A 320 -23.38 -17.32 -25.62
C PHE A 320 -23.90 -18.12 -24.41
N LEU A 321 -25.15 -18.58 -24.46
CA LEU A 321 -25.76 -19.34 -23.36
C LEU A 321 -25.03 -20.64 -23.07
N ASN A 322 -24.60 -21.37 -24.12
CA ASN A 322 -23.87 -22.61 -23.98
C ASN A 322 -22.48 -22.47 -23.35
N GLN A 323 -21.89 -21.27 -23.41
CA GLN A 323 -20.63 -20.97 -22.71
C GLN A 323 -20.86 -20.39 -21.30
N THR A 324 -21.88 -19.56 -21.14
CA THR A 324 -22.15 -18.86 -19.88
C THR A 324 -22.83 -19.75 -18.84
N ASN A 325 -23.83 -20.55 -19.24
CA ASN A 325 -24.59 -21.38 -18.30
C ASN A 325 -23.75 -22.43 -17.57
N PRO A 326 -22.87 -23.22 -18.22
CA PRO A 326 -22.00 -24.16 -17.52
C PRO A 326 -21.08 -23.49 -16.52
N TYR A 327 -20.59 -22.26 -16.82
CA TYR A 327 -19.76 -21.50 -15.91
C TYR A 327 -20.55 -20.99 -14.70
N LEU A 328 -21.84 -20.62 -14.87
CA LEU A 328 -22.68 -20.20 -13.75
C LEU A 328 -23.18 -21.36 -12.89
N GLU A 329 -23.19 -22.58 -13.43
CA GLU A 329 -23.60 -23.82 -12.74
C GLU A 329 -22.44 -24.51 -12.00
N SER A 330 -21.19 -24.17 -12.36
CA SER A 330 -19.97 -24.71 -11.72
C SER A 330 -19.67 -24.06 -10.39
#